data_af6919659a5a693641b1fdff2c55a645
#
_entry.id   af6919659a5a693641b1fdff2c55a645
#
_cell.length_a   1.000
_cell.length_b   1.000
_cell.length_c   1.000
_cell.angle_alpha   90.00
_cell.angle_beta   90.00
_cell.angle_gamma   90.00
#
_symmetry.space_group_name_H-M   'P 1'
#
loop_
_entity.id
_entity.type
_entity.pdbx_description
1 polymer ?
#
loop_
_entity_poly.entity_id
_entity_poly.type
_entity_poly.pdbx_seq_one_letter_code
_entity_poly.pdbx_strand_id
1 'polypeptide(L)'
;MANLDTIYKTTGDYIAAKGTPVTGSIGGEWAGLGLARSGRDIPGADDYYASVEEYVRKAMDEDGRLNRSRSTENSRLILALTAMGKDVTHVAGRNLLDGLDSMSFITKQSVNGPVWALLALDSHDYPVSGDVTREKLVRSILDTQREDGSWPVIASSQVPDVDMTAMAIQALAPYYENAQVKAAVDAALTFLAGVQNADGTFSEIPGTDASAESTAQVIVALTALGIDPTADSRFVKSGVSVVDALCGFYVTGGGFRHLMADKTVDGMATEQGYYALAAYYRLTASKTSLYDMSDVTITVTPDQPATPDQPAKPDAPRTGDESPVLVWMGMAALAGAAVLLMQNKKKRA
;
A
#
# COMPACT_ATOMS: atom_id res chain seq x y z
N MET A 1 18.56 -19.21 11.24
CA MET A 1 17.80 -18.01 10.88
C MET A 1 17.44 -17.24 12.14
N ALA A 2 17.37 -15.90 12.09
CA ALA A 2 16.80 -15.13 13.18
C ALA A 2 15.33 -15.55 13.36
N ASN A 3 14.83 -15.54 14.61
CA ASN A 3 13.42 -15.83 14.86
C ASN A 3 12.55 -14.64 14.43
N LEU A 4 11.25 -14.87 14.24
CA LEU A 4 10.30 -13.88 13.75
C LEU A 4 10.30 -12.58 14.59
N ASP A 5 10.31 -12.72 15.95
CA ASP A 5 10.32 -11.56 16.85
C ASP A 5 11.58 -10.71 16.67
N THR A 6 12.74 -11.36 16.48
CA THR A 6 14.00 -10.65 16.21
C THR A 6 13.94 -9.92 14.87
N ILE A 7 13.43 -10.56 13.81
CA ILE A 7 13.27 -9.94 12.48
C ILE A 7 12.37 -8.72 12.58
N TYR A 8 11.19 -8.88 13.18
CA TYR A 8 10.24 -7.79 13.36
C TYR A 8 10.83 -6.61 14.11
N LYS A 9 11.43 -6.90 15.30
CA LYS A 9 12.07 -5.86 16.12
C LYS A 9 13.18 -5.15 15.36
N THR A 10 14.12 -5.90 14.79
CA THR A 10 15.30 -5.34 14.12
C THR A 10 14.93 -4.55 12.88
N THR A 11 13.92 -4.99 12.11
CA THR A 11 13.45 -4.24 10.94
C THR A 11 12.82 -2.91 11.35
N GLY A 12 12.00 -2.89 12.42
CA GLY A 12 11.45 -1.65 12.96
C GLY A 12 12.56 -0.69 13.45
N ASP A 13 13.58 -1.22 14.15
CA ASP A 13 14.73 -0.43 14.57
C ASP A 13 15.51 0.13 13.36
N TYR A 14 15.66 -0.68 12.30
CA TYR A 14 16.32 -0.27 11.06
C TYR A 14 15.58 0.85 10.34
N ILE A 15 14.24 0.76 10.22
CA ILE A 15 13.42 1.81 9.62
C ILE A 15 13.52 3.09 10.46
N ALA A 16 13.35 2.99 11.77
CA ALA A 16 13.43 4.14 12.68
C ALA A 16 14.82 4.81 12.65
N ALA A 17 15.89 4.04 12.48
CA ALA A 17 17.26 4.57 12.38
C ALA A 17 17.52 5.37 11.08
N LYS A 18 16.63 5.30 10.09
CA LYS A 18 16.69 6.16 8.89
C LYS A 18 16.37 7.62 9.18
N GLY A 19 15.76 7.91 10.32
CA GLY A 19 15.35 9.24 10.72
C GLY A 19 13.96 9.63 10.23
N THR A 20 13.74 10.93 10.05
CA THR A 20 12.47 11.52 9.63
C THR A 20 12.01 10.95 8.29
N PRO A 21 10.76 10.45 8.16
CA PRO A 21 10.20 9.99 6.89
C PRO A 21 10.24 11.09 5.81
N VAL A 22 10.35 10.67 4.55
CA VAL A 22 10.41 11.58 3.40
C VAL A 22 9.07 11.58 2.66
N THR A 23 8.41 12.74 2.60
CA THR A 23 7.09 12.88 1.97
C THR A 23 7.11 12.43 0.51
N GLY A 24 6.19 11.54 0.14
CA GLY A 24 5.94 11.12 -1.23
C GLY A 24 6.95 10.11 -1.80
N SER A 25 7.74 9.43 -1.01
CA SER A 25 8.76 8.50 -1.50
C SER A 25 8.91 7.25 -0.63
N ILE A 26 9.82 6.36 -1.04
CA ILE A 26 10.32 5.26 -0.19
C ILE A 26 11.01 5.89 1.01
N GLY A 27 10.75 5.37 2.20
CA GLY A 27 11.15 5.97 3.48
C GLY A 27 10.16 7.04 3.96
N GLY A 28 8.99 7.15 3.33
CA GLY A 28 7.94 8.11 3.62
C GLY A 28 6.71 7.49 4.27
N GLU A 29 5.58 7.58 3.56
CA GLU A 29 4.26 7.22 4.10
C GLU A 29 4.19 5.77 4.58
N TRP A 30 4.75 4.82 3.84
CA TRP A 30 4.69 3.41 4.21
C TRP A 30 5.57 3.07 5.41
N ALA A 31 6.74 3.71 5.53
CA ALA A 31 7.59 3.62 6.73
C ALA A 31 6.85 4.18 7.95
N GLY A 32 6.24 5.37 7.83
CA GLY A 32 5.46 6.00 8.87
C GLY A 32 4.26 5.15 9.31
N LEU A 33 3.49 4.63 8.35
CA LEU A 33 2.36 3.73 8.60
C LEU A 33 2.82 2.47 9.34
N GLY A 34 3.88 1.81 8.86
CA GLY A 34 4.41 0.59 9.48
C GLY A 34 4.85 0.82 10.93
N LEU A 35 5.57 1.91 11.21
CA LEU A 35 5.98 2.27 12.56
C LEU A 35 4.77 2.57 13.46
N ALA A 36 3.83 3.40 13.00
CA ALA A 36 2.63 3.74 13.77
C ALA A 36 1.79 2.50 14.08
N ARG A 37 1.50 1.67 13.09
CA ARG A 37 0.67 0.48 13.27
C ARG A 37 1.34 -0.63 14.09
N SER A 38 2.67 -0.61 14.19
CA SER A 38 3.42 -1.46 15.11
C SER A 38 3.49 -0.93 16.54
N GLY A 39 3.00 0.29 16.78
CA GLY A 39 3.05 0.97 18.08
C GLY A 39 4.41 1.57 18.40
N ARG A 40 5.22 1.86 17.38
CA ARG A 40 6.51 2.52 17.53
C ARG A 40 6.40 4.02 17.28
N ASP A 41 7.26 4.77 17.93
CA ASP A 41 7.43 6.19 17.64
C ASP A 41 8.01 6.39 16.23
N ILE A 42 7.56 7.44 15.56
CA ILE A 42 8.07 7.87 14.27
C ILE A 42 9.12 8.95 14.50
N PRO A 43 10.39 8.72 14.15
CA PRO A 43 11.43 9.72 14.32
C PRO A 43 11.10 10.99 13.53
N GLY A 44 11.19 12.15 14.17
CA GLY A 44 10.91 13.43 13.52
C GLY A 44 9.48 13.57 13.02
N ALA A 45 8.48 13.00 13.71
CA ALA A 45 7.08 13.01 13.30
C ALA A 45 6.54 14.43 13.02
N ASP A 46 6.93 15.43 13.80
CA ASP A 46 6.50 16.82 13.61
C ASP A 46 7.18 17.45 12.39
N ASP A 47 8.46 17.18 12.16
CA ASP A 47 9.18 17.65 10.97
C ASP A 47 8.62 16.99 9.70
N TYR A 48 8.29 15.70 9.77
CA TYR A 48 7.59 15.01 8.69
C TYR A 48 6.24 15.66 8.40
N TYR A 49 5.42 15.90 9.42
CA TYR A 49 4.12 16.52 9.24
C TYR A 49 4.24 17.93 8.64
N ALA A 50 5.20 18.75 9.08
CA ALA A 50 5.48 20.04 8.48
C ALA A 50 5.86 19.94 6.99
N SER A 51 6.65 18.92 6.61
CA SER A 51 6.98 18.65 5.20
C SER A 51 5.77 18.23 4.37
N VAL A 52 4.86 17.45 4.97
CA VAL A 52 3.57 17.09 4.36
C VAL A 52 2.70 18.31 4.13
N GLU A 53 2.59 19.22 5.11
CA GLU A 53 1.84 20.46 4.93
C GLU A 53 2.40 21.31 3.78
N GLU A 54 3.73 21.41 3.68
CA GLU A 54 4.36 22.14 2.57
C GLU A 54 4.10 21.44 1.22
N TYR A 55 4.16 20.12 1.17
CA TYR A 55 3.82 19.33 -0.01
C TYR A 55 2.38 19.56 -0.45
N VAL A 56 1.42 19.51 0.49
CA VAL A 56 -0.01 19.74 0.22
C VAL A 56 -0.24 21.14 -0.32
N ARG A 57 0.33 22.18 0.30
CA ARG A 57 0.22 23.58 -0.19
C ARG A 57 0.71 23.74 -1.62
N LYS A 58 1.76 23.01 -2.02
CA LYS A 58 2.38 23.13 -3.35
C LYS A 58 1.71 22.26 -4.42
N ALA A 59 1.30 21.04 -4.06
CA ALA A 59 0.88 20.02 -5.02
C ALA A 59 -0.64 19.96 -5.20
N MET A 60 -1.42 20.29 -4.16
CA MET A 60 -2.86 20.11 -4.17
C MET A 60 -3.55 21.16 -5.04
N ASP A 61 -4.30 20.71 -6.04
CA ASP A 61 -5.08 21.58 -6.92
C ASP A 61 -6.43 22.01 -6.29
N GLU A 62 -7.24 22.76 -7.06
CA GLU A 62 -8.55 23.29 -6.60
C GLU A 62 -9.58 22.17 -6.36
N ASP A 63 -9.41 21.02 -7.03
CA ASP A 63 -10.25 19.83 -6.85
C ASP A 63 -9.76 18.92 -5.70
N GLY A 64 -8.82 19.37 -4.87
CA GLY A 64 -8.29 18.59 -3.75
C GLY A 64 -7.30 17.50 -4.14
N ARG A 65 -6.81 17.46 -5.38
CA ARG A 65 -5.97 16.39 -5.92
C ARG A 65 -4.49 16.71 -5.77
N LEU A 66 -3.75 15.82 -5.13
CA LEU A 66 -2.29 15.89 -5.05
C LEU A 66 -1.60 15.53 -6.37
N ASN A 67 -2.30 14.82 -7.25
CA ASN A 67 -1.82 14.47 -8.57
C ASN A 67 -2.99 14.44 -9.57
N ARG A 68 -2.82 15.01 -10.77
CA ARG A 68 -3.88 15.14 -11.79
C ARG A 68 -4.37 13.83 -12.40
N SER A 69 -3.64 12.72 -12.21
CA SER A 69 -3.96 11.42 -12.80
C SER A 69 -3.97 10.26 -11.80
N ARG A 70 -3.52 10.48 -10.56
CA ARG A 70 -3.32 9.44 -9.56
C ARG A 70 -4.04 9.81 -8.27
N SER A 71 -5.22 9.24 -8.04
CA SER A 71 -5.97 9.34 -6.79
C SER A 71 -5.26 8.65 -5.62
N THR A 72 -4.40 7.67 -5.92
CA THR A 72 -3.62 6.96 -4.92
C THR A 72 -2.63 7.84 -4.17
N GLU A 73 -2.28 9.03 -4.67
CA GLU A 73 -1.46 9.99 -3.92
C GLU A 73 -2.23 10.53 -2.70
N ASN A 74 -3.50 10.91 -2.88
CA ASN A 74 -4.36 11.29 -1.76
C ASN A 74 -4.58 10.12 -0.80
N SER A 75 -4.93 8.94 -1.34
CA SER A 75 -5.20 7.75 -0.54
C SER A 75 -4.02 7.35 0.34
N ARG A 76 -2.81 7.33 -0.21
CA ARG A 76 -1.58 7.00 0.52
C ARG A 76 -1.34 7.98 1.67
N LEU A 77 -1.47 9.27 1.40
CA LEU A 77 -1.24 10.29 2.41
C LEU A 77 -2.31 10.24 3.51
N ILE A 78 -3.59 10.01 3.15
CA ILE A 78 -4.68 9.80 4.10
C ILE A 78 -4.34 8.63 5.04
N LEU A 79 -3.95 7.48 4.50
CA LEU A 79 -3.63 6.29 5.30
C LEU A 79 -2.47 6.56 6.27
N ALA A 80 -1.39 7.16 5.79
CA ALA A 80 -0.23 7.45 6.64
C ALA A 80 -0.56 8.44 7.76
N LEU A 81 -1.23 9.54 7.44
CA LEU A 81 -1.60 10.56 8.42
C LEU A 81 -2.62 10.03 9.43
N THR A 82 -3.61 9.24 8.98
CA THR A 82 -4.56 8.57 9.87
C THR A 82 -3.83 7.67 10.85
N ALA A 83 -2.88 6.84 10.38
CA ALA A 83 -2.08 5.98 11.25
C ALA A 83 -1.28 6.77 12.31
N MET A 84 -0.89 7.99 11.97
CA MET A 84 -0.18 8.92 12.85
C MET A 84 -1.10 9.76 13.75
N GLY A 85 -2.42 9.56 13.69
CA GLY A 85 -3.40 10.31 14.46
C GLY A 85 -3.56 11.77 14.03
N LYS A 86 -3.22 12.12 12.78
CA LYS A 86 -3.36 13.47 12.23
C LYS A 86 -4.70 13.62 11.51
N ASP A 87 -5.29 14.81 11.61
CA ASP A 87 -6.54 15.17 10.95
C ASP A 87 -6.31 15.40 9.44
N VAL A 88 -6.77 14.47 8.62
CA VAL A 88 -6.64 14.53 7.15
C VAL A 88 -7.57 15.55 6.50
N THR A 89 -8.54 16.09 7.26
CA THR A 89 -9.47 17.12 6.77
C THR A 89 -8.92 18.55 6.92
N HIS A 90 -7.79 18.70 7.64
CA HIS A 90 -7.19 20.02 7.93
C HIS A 90 -5.66 20.03 7.75
N VAL A 91 -5.16 19.45 6.67
CA VAL A 91 -3.72 19.48 6.37
C VAL A 91 -3.37 20.78 5.63
N ALA A 92 -2.68 21.68 6.28
CA ALA A 92 -2.38 23.02 5.74
C ALA A 92 -3.64 23.79 5.27
N GLY A 93 -4.76 23.65 5.99
CA GLY A 93 -6.05 24.25 5.64
C GLY A 93 -6.74 23.61 4.45
N ARG A 94 -6.34 22.41 4.05
CA ARG A 94 -6.90 21.62 2.93
C ARG A 94 -7.44 20.28 3.43
N ASN A 95 -8.52 19.82 2.82
CA ASN A 95 -9.11 18.52 3.08
C ASN A 95 -8.63 17.51 2.03
N LEU A 96 -7.85 16.50 2.47
CA LEU A 96 -7.32 15.47 1.56
C LEU A 96 -8.41 14.58 0.97
N LEU A 97 -9.58 14.48 1.62
CA LEU A 97 -10.71 13.68 1.13
C LEU A 97 -11.34 14.28 -0.14
N ASP A 98 -11.20 15.58 -0.37
CA ASP A 98 -11.76 16.25 -1.55
C ASP A 98 -11.20 15.66 -2.85
N GLY A 99 -9.95 15.20 -2.85
CA GLY A 99 -9.35 14.51 -3.99
C GLY A 99 -9.88 13.10 -4.27
N LEU A 100 -10.82 12.60 -3.46
CA LEU A 100 -11.49 11.31 -3.62
C LEU A 100 -12.99 11.42 -3.87
N ASP A 101 -13.45 12.56 -4.41
CA ASP A 101 -14.87 12.88 -4.64
C ASP A 101 -15.41 12.45 -6.01
N SER A 102 -14.55 11.98 -6.91
CA SER A 102 -14.91 11.69 -8.32
C SER A 102 -14.55 10.27 -8.73
N MET A 103 -15.57 9.45 -9.04
CA MET A 103 -15.37 8.10 -9.57
C MET A 103 -14.58 8.12 -10.90
N SER A 104 -14.85 9.10 -11.76
CA SER A 104 -14.13 9.22 -13.03
C SER A 104 -12.65 9.55 -12.88
N PHE A 105 -12.27 10.23 -11.78
CA PHE A 105 -10.87 10.46 -11.44
C PHE A 105 -10.23 9.22 -10.81
N ILE A 106 -10.89 8.60 -9.85
CA ILE A 106 -10.40 7.42 -9.15
C ILE A 106 -10.14 6.28 -10.14
N THR A 107 -11.06 6.02 -11.07
CA THR A 107 -10.95 4.91 -12.04
C THR A 107 -9.92 5.15 -13.14
N LYS A 108 -9.30 6.33 -13.26
CA LYS A 108 -8.15 6.56 -14.18
C LYS A 108 -6.98 5.59 -13.90
N GLN A 109 -6.82 5.13 -12.67
CA GLN A 109 -5.80 4.15 -12.28
C GLN A 109 -6.31 2.70 -12.32
N SER A 110 -7.36 2.44 -13.12
CA SER A 110 -7.94 1.10 -13.24
C SER A 110 -8.36 0.54 -11.87
N VAL A 111 -8.00 -0.70 -11.53
CA VAL A 111 -8.34 -1.36 -10.27
C VAL A 111 -7.67 -0.68 -9.07
N ASN A 112 -6.46 -0.20 -9.25
CA ASN A 112 -5.64 0.38 -8.20
C ASN A 112 -6.28 1.60 -7.53
N GLY A 113 -6.93 2.48 -8.33
CA GLY A 113 -7.60 3.67 -7.81
C GLY A 113 -8.73 3.35 -6.83
N PRO A 114 -9.75 2.56 -7.22
CA PRO A 114 -10.84 2.15 -6.34
C PRO A 114 -10.38 1.39 -5.09
N VAL A 115 -9.39 0.50 -5.20
CA VAL A 115 -8.83 -0.25 -4.08
C VAL A 115 -8.26 0.70 -3.02
N TRP A 116 -7.37 1.60 -3.41
CA TRP A 116 -6.74 2.52 -2.46
C TRP A 116 -7.68 3.60 -1.95
N ALA A 117 -8.64 4.06 -2.77
CA ALA A 117 -9.66 4.99 -2.30
C ALA A 117 -10.54 4.35 -1.22
N LEU A 118 -10.95 3.09 -1.42
CA LEU A 118 -11.76 2.37 -0.44
C LEU A 118 -10.99 2.15 0.87
N LEU A 119 -9.73 1.68 0.81
CA LEU A 119 -8.87 1.53 1.97
C LEU A 119 -8.70 2.85 2.73
N ALA A 120 -8.48 3.96 2.03
CA ALA A 120 -8.31 5.26 2.66
C ALA A 120 -9.59 5.75 3.35
N LEU A 121 -10.74 5.62 2.69
CA LEU A 121 -12.03 6.06 3.24
C LEU A 121 -12.48 5.20 4.42
N ASP A 122 -12.22 3.89 4.37
CA ASP A 122 -12.60 2.96 5.43
C ASP A 122 -11.63 2.98 6.61
N SER A 123 -10.42 3.49 6.44
CA SER A 123 -9.39 3.44 7.47
C SER A 123 -9.83 4.08 8.80
N HIS A 124 -10.68 5.08 8.76
CA HIS A 124 -11.25 5.74 9.94
C HIS A 124 -12.71 6.18 9.70
N ASP A 125 -13.45 5.42 8.89
CA ASP A 125 -14.84 5.68 8.50
C ASP A 125 -15.08 7.12 7.99
N TYR A 126 -14.17 7.58 7.12
CA TYR A 126 -14.26 8.92 6.56
C TYR A 126 -15.49 9.10 5.67
N PRO A 127 -16.11 10.30 5.66
CA PRO A 127 -17.26 10.57 4.80
C PRO A 127 -16.88 10.51 3.32
N VAL A 128 -17.81 10.02 2.52
CA VAL A 128 -17.75 10.08 1.05
C VAL A 128 -18.39 11.38 0.54
N SER A 129 -17.93 11.86 -0.62
CA SER A 129 -18.45 13.09 -1.24
C SER A 129 -18.55 12.95 -2.76
N GLY A 130 -19.08 13.97 -3.42
CA GLY A 130 -19.23 14.00 -4.86
C GLY A 130 -20.12 12.88 -5.39
N ASP A 131 -19.64 12.18 -6.43
CA ASP A 131 -20.33 11.03 -6.99
C ASP A 131 -19.83 9.67 -6.47
N VAL A 132 -18.91 9.69 -5.48
CA VAL A 132 -18.30 8.51 -4.87
C VAL A 132 -19.17 7.97 -3.75
N THR A 133 -19.38 6.65 -3.74
CA THR A 133 -19.91 5.90 -2.62
C THR A 133 -19.12 4.62 -2.42
N ARG A 134 -19.15 4.05 -1.21
CA ARG A 134 -18.49 2.78 -0.91
C ARG A 134 -19.00 1.65 -1.82
N GLU A 135 -20.31 1.61 -2.09
CA GLU A 135 -20.92 0.62 -2.98
C GLU A 135 -20.37 0.73 -4.41
N LYS A 136 -20.17 1.96 -4.92
CA LYS A 136 -19.60 2.17 -6.26
C LYS A 136 -18.13 1.75 -6.31
N LEU A 137 -17.35 2.02 -5.27
CA LEU A 137 -15.95 1.57 -5.17
C LEU A 137 -15.88 0.04 -5.12
N VAL A 138 -16.64 -0.60 -4.23
CA VAL A 138 -16.76 -2.06 -4.14
C VAL A 138 -17.15 -2.64 -5.49
N ARG A 139 -18.20 -2.09 -6.14
CA ARG A 139 -18.65 -2.55 -7.44
C ARG A 139 -17.56 -2.42 -8.50
N SER A 140 -16.86 -1.28 -8.54
CA SER A 140 -15.77 -1.05 -9.49
C SER A 140 -14.62 -2.07 -9.32
N ILE A 141 -14.34 -2.51 -8.10
CA ILE A 141 -13.36 -3.58 -7.84
C ILE A 141 -13.91 -4.91 -8.34
N LEU A 142 -15.14 -5.28 -7.96
CA LEU A 142 -15.76 -6.56 -8.34
C LEU A 142 -15.87 -6.73 -9.86
N ASP A 143 -16.25 -5.66 -10.58
CA ASP A 143 -16.46 -5.70 -12.04
C ASP A 143 -15.15 -5.92 -12.83
N THR A 144 -13.98 -5.81 -12.19
CA THR A 144 -12.66 -6.02 -12.80
C THR A 144 -12.02 -7.36 -12.43
N GLN A 145 -12.71 -8.19 -11.61
CA GLN A 145 -12.22 -9.52 -11.28
C GLN A 145 -12.24 -10.43 -12.51
N ARG A 146 -11.21 -11.24 -12.65
CA ARG A 146 -11.05 -12.21 -13.73
C ARG A 146 -11.77 -13.53 -13.38
N GLU A 147 -12.02 -14.34 -14.42
CA GLU A 147 -12.64 -15.66 -14.25
C GLU A 147 -11.83 -16.61 -13.35
N ASP A 148 -10.50 -16.44 -13.29
CA ASP A 148 -9.62 -17.22 -12.43
C ASP A 148 -9.62 -16.75 -10.96
N GLY A 149 -10.40 -15.72 -10.63
CA GLY A 149 -10.50 -15.13 -9.29
C GLY A 149 -9.47 -14.05 -9.00
N SER A 150 -8.50 -13.80 -9.88
CA SER A 150 -7.49 -12.76 -9.70
C SER A 150 -7.98 -11.36 -10.09
N TRP A 151 -7.22 -10.34 -9.71
CA TRP A 151 -7.32 -8.99 -10.25
C TRP A 151 -6.06 -8.63 -11.04
N PRO A 152 -6.20 -7.98 -12.21
CA PRO A 152 -5.07 -7.46 -12.97
C PRO A 152 -4.74 -6.03 -12.53
N VAL A 153 -3.53 -5.53 -12.79
CA VAL A 153 -3.18 -4.11 -12.58
C VAL A 153 -4.03 -3.20 -13.47
N ILE A 154 -4.25 -3.60 -14.72
CA ILE A 154 -5.08 -2.89 -15.70
C ILE A 154 -6.28 -3.76 -16.03
N ALA A 155 -7.50 -3.23 -15.90
CA ALA A 155 -8.74 -3.99 -16.05
C ALA A 155 -8.85 -4.78 -17.37
N SER A 156 -8.26 -4.28 -18.47
CA SER A 156 -8.23 -4.97 -19.78
C SER A 156 -7.11 -6.02 -19.89
N SER A 157 -6.22 -6.14 -18.91
CA SER A 157 -5.10 -7.09 -18.95
C SER A 157 -5.59 -8.53 -18.76
N GLN A 158 -4.98 -9.45 -19.50
CA GLN A 158 -5.20 -10.88 -19.32
C GLN A 158 -4.14 -11.52 -18.39
N VAL A 159 -3.24 -10.71 -17.84
CA VAL A 159 -2.20 -11.18 -16.93
C VAL A 159 -2.72 -11.03 -15.49
N PRO A 160 -2.77 -12.11 -14.70
CA PRO A 160 -3.11 -12.02 -13.30
C PRO A 160 -1.98 -11.33 -12.54
N ASP A 161 -2.34 -10.62 -11.48
CA ASP A 161 -1.39 -9.93 -10.63
C ASP A 161 -1.68 -10.28 -9.17
N VAL A 162 -0.68 -10.82 -8.48
CA VAL A 162 -0.81 -11.29 -7.09
C VAL A 162 -0.97 -10.10 -6.14
N ASP A 163 -0.21 -9.03 -6.36
CA ASP A 163 -0.24 -7.85 -5.50
C ASP A 163 -1.60 -7.16 -5.59
N MET A 164 -2.10 -6.93 -6.81
CA MET A 164 -3.44 -6.36 -7.00
C MET A 164 -4.54 -7.26 -6.44
N THR A 165 -4.41 -8.58 -6.59
CA THR A 165 -5.37 -9.53 -6.01
C THR A 165 -5.36 -9.45 -4.48
N ALA A 166 -4.20 -9.40 -3.87
CA ALA A 166 -4.08 -9.26 -2.42
C ALA A 166 -4.61 -7.89 -1.94
N MET A 167 -4.27 -6.79 -2.63
CA MET A 167 -4.76 -5.45 -2.29
C MET A 167 -6.29 -5.33 -2.47
N ALA A 168 -6.87 -5.96 -3.49
CA ALA A 168 -8.32 -6.02 -3.66
C ALA A 168 -9.00 -6.75 -2.48
N ILE A 169 -8.44 -7.87 -2.03
CA ILE A 169 -8.92 -8.58 -0.82
C ILE A 169 -8.85 -7.65 0.39
N GLN A 170 -7.74 -6.92 0.58
CA GLN A 170 -7.57 -5.99 1.71
C GLN A 170 -8.69 -4.94 1.74
N ALA A 171 -9.00 -4.35 0.58
CA ALA A 171 -10.06 -3.34 0.47
C ALA A 171 -11.47 -3.92 0.62
N LEU A 172 -11.68 -5.16 0.20
CA LEU A 172 -12.98 -5.83 0.27
C LEU A 172 -13.24 -6.54 1.61
N ALA A 173 -12.22 -6.72 2.45
CA ALA A 173 -12.34 -7.44 3.72
C ALA A 173 -13.46 -6.91 4.65
N PRO A 174 -13.68 -5.58 4.81
CA PRO A 174 -14.79 -5.07 5.63
C PRO A 174 -16.19 -5.45 5.09
N TYR A 175 -16.28 -5.82 3.82
CA TYR A 175 -17.52 -6.15 3.12
C TYR A 175 -17.74 -7.65 2.92
N TYR A 176 -16.94 -8.50 3.57
CA TYR A 176 -16.92 -9.96 3.36
C TYR A 176 -18.26 -10.65 3.68
N GLU A 177 -19.09 -10.05 4.52
CA GLU A 177 -20.45 -10.56 4.80
C GLU A 177 -21.44 -10.36 3.63
N ASN A 178 -21.13 -9.49 2.67
CA ASN A 178 -21.90 -9.36 1.44
C ASN A 178 -21.65 -10.58 0.54
N ALA A 179 -22.72 -11.26 0.10
CA ALA A 179 -22.60 -12.50 -0.66
C ALA A 179 -21.80 -12.40 -1.96
N GLN A 180 -21.87 -11.26 -2.67
CA GLN A 180 -21.09 -11.04 -3.89
C GLN A 180 -19.61 -10.82 -3.59
N VAL A 181 -19.33 -10.01 -2.57
CA VAL A 181 -17.95 -9.78 -2.10
C VAL A 181 -17.34 -11.09 -1.59
N LYS A 182 -18.08 -11.83 -0.78
CA LYS A 182 -17.64 -13.13 -0.27
C LYS A 182 -17.26 -14.09 -1.39
N ALA A 183 -18.11 -14.23 -2.41
CA ALA A 183 -17.83 -15.10 -3.54
C ALA A 183 -16.57 -14.68 -4.29
N ALA A 184 -16.38 -13.37 -4.50
CA ALA A 184 -15.20 -12.82 -5.18
C ALA A 184 -13.92 -13.03 -4.35
N VAL A 185 -13.95 -12.75 -3.05
CA VAL A 185 -12.81 -12.94 -2.15
C VAL A 185 -12.46 -14.43 -2.00
N ASP A 186 -13.44 -15.33 -1.90
CA ASP A 186 -13.21 -16.78 -1.82
C ASP A 186 -12.54 -17.32 -3.12
N ALA A 187 -12.96 -16.83 -4.29
CA ALA A 187 -12.30 -17.14 -5.56
C ALA A 187 -10.86 -16.63 -5.59
N ALA A 188 -10.61 -15.42 -5.09
CA ALA A 188 -9.27 -14.84 -5.02
C ALA A 188 -8.35 -15.60 -4.04
N LEU A 189 -8.87 -16.02 -2.89
CA LEU A 189 -8.10 -16.87 -1.95
C LEU A 189 -7.75 -18.21 -2.59
N THR A 190 -8.66 -18.79 -3.39
CA THR A 190 -8.40 -20.02 -4.14
C THR A 190 -7.29 -19.80 -5.19
N PHE A 191 -7.37 -18.69 -5.94
CA PHE A 191 -6.32 -18.31 -6.89
C PHE A 191 -4.97 -18.16 -6.19
N LEU A 192 -4.88 -17.33 -5.13
CA LEU A 192 -3.62 -17.12 -4.39
C LEU A 192 -3.03 -18.41 -3.86
N ALA A 193 -3.85 -19.29 -3.26
CA ALA A 193 -3.40 -20.58 -2.77
C ALA A 193 -2.87 -21.49 -3.90
N GLY A 194 -3.44 -21.38 -5.10
CA GLY A 194 -3.03 -22.14 -6.29
C GLY A 194 -1.72 -21.68 -6.92
N VAL A 195 -1.40 -20.38 -6.80
CA VAL A 195 -0.19 -19.78 -7.40
C VAL A 195 0.97 -19.61 -6.42
N GLN A 196 0.76 -19.94 -5.14
CA GLN A 196 1.82 -19.91 -4.14
C GLN A 196 2.96 -20.87 -4.51
N ASN A 197 4.20 -20.40 -4.46
CA ASN A 197 5.38 -21.20 -4.75
C ASN A 197 5.58 -22.32 -3.71
N ALA A 198 6.32 -23.38 -4.09
CA ALA A 198 6.56 -24.53 -3.22
C ALA A 198 7.33 -24.19 -1.93
N ASP A 199 8.07 -23.09 -1.91
CA ASP A 199 8.79 -22.54 -0.77
C ASP A 199 7.95 -21.57 0.08
N GLY A 200 6.66 -21.40 -0.23
CA GLY A 200 5.74 -20.55 0.48
C GLY A 200 5.72 -19.09 0.04
N THR A 201 6.60 -18.67 -0.86
CA THR A 201 6.69 -17.30 -1.38
C THR A 201 5.64 -17.01 -2.44
N PHE A 202 5.54 -15.75 -2.85
CA PHE A 202 4.72 -15.30 -3.97
C PHE A 202 5.54 -14.45 -4.96
N SER A 203 5.13 -14.52 -6.23
CA SER A 203 5.62 -13.69 -7.33
C SER A 203 4.51 -12.74 -7.76
N GLU A 204 4.85 -11.51 -8.18
CA GLU A 204 3.87 -10.55 -8.71
C GLU A 204 3.04 -11.16 -9.85
N ILE A 205 3.73 -11.75 -10.82
CA ILE A 205 3.13 -12.52 -11.90
C ILE A 205 3.46 -14.01 -11.66
N PRO A 206 2.47 -14.91 -11.59
CA PRO A 206 2.72 -16.32 -11.36
C PRO A 206 3.75 -16.93 -12.34
N GLY A 207 4.76 -17.59 -11.79
CA GLY A 207 5.83 -18.19 -12.57
C GLY A 207 7.03 -17.29 -12.89
N THR A 208 7.07 -16.07 -12.35
CA THR A 208 8.25 -15.20 -12.33
C THR A 208 9.01 -15.34 -11.01
N ASP A 209 10.08 -14.58 -10.81
CA ASP A 209 10.83 -14.57 -9.56
C ASP A 209 9.97 -14.08 -8.39
N ALA A 210 10.08 -14.75 -7.25
CA ALA A 210 9.36 -14.37 -6.04
C ALA A 210 9.94 -13.10 -5.42
N SER A 211 9.06 -12.23 -4.91
CA SER A 211 9.43 -11.00 -4.24
C SER A 211 8.95 -10.95 -2.78
N ALA A 212 9.66 -10.17 -1.98
CA ALA A 212 9.23 -9.89 -0.62
C ALA A 212 7.91 -9.13 -0.60
N GLU A 213 7.71 -8.19 -1.53
CA GLU A 213 6.53 -7.34 -1.64
C GLU A 213 5.27 -8.18 -1.92
N SER A 214 5.30 -9.04 -2.92
CA SER A 214 4.15 -9.90 -3.25
C SER A 214 3.82 -10.84 -2.09
N THR A 215 4.84 -11.39 -1.44
CA THR A 215 4.66 -12.24 -0.25
C THR A 215 4.05 -11.42 0.92
N ALA A 216 4.48 -10.18 1.12
CA ALA A 216 3.97 -9.27 2.13
C ALA A 216 2.51 -8.89 1.90
N GLN A 217 2.12 -8.57 0.65
CA GLN A 217 0.74 -8.21 0.31
C GLN A 217 -0.24 -9.34 0.64
N VAL A 218 0.14 -10.60 0.39
CA VAL A 218 -0.71 -11.75 0.74
C VAL A 218 -0.88 -11.88 2.25
N ILE A 219 0.16 -11.65 3.06
CA ILE A 219 0.04 -11.65 4.53
C ILE A 219 -0.97 -10.58 4.98
N VAL A 220 -0.89 -9.35 4.42
CA VAL A 220 -1.83 -8.27 4.78
C VAL A 220 -3.26 -8.64 4.39
N ALA A 221 -3.46 -9.27 3.21
CA ALA A 221 -4.78 -9.72 2.76
C ALA A 221 -5.39 -10.77 3.70
N LEU A 222 -4.61 -11.77 4.09
CA LEU A 222 -5.07 -12.83 5.01
C LEU A 222 -5.43 -12.25 6.37
N THR A 223 -4.56 -11.42 6.92
CA THR A 223 -4.79 -10.79 8.24
C THR A 223 -5.97 -9.82 8.23
N ALA A 224 -6.26 -9.15 7.12
CA ALA A 224 -7.44 -8.30 6.97
C ALA A 224 -8.76 -9.10 7.07
N LEU A 225 -8.73 -10.36 6.63
CA LEU A 225 -9.85 -11.29 6.75
C LEU A 225 -9.88 -12.06 8.09
N GLY A 226 -8.95 -11.78 9.01
CA GLY A 226 -8.83 -12.54 10.26
C GLY A 226 -8.27 -13.96 10.08
N ILE A 227 -7.67 -14.25 8.92
CA ILE A 227 -7.05 -15.56 8.63
C ILE A 227 -5.62 -15.54 9.15
N ASP A 228 -5.26 -16.54 9.96
CA ASP A 228 -3.88 -16.71 10.42
C ASP A 228 -2.99 -17.24 9.29
N PRO A 229 -2.04 -16.42 8.77
CA PRO A 229 -1.18 -16.81 7.67
C PRO A 229 -0.15 -17.88 8.04
N THR A 230 -0.03 -18.23 9.31
CA THR A 230 0.89 -19.31 9.77
C THR A 230 0.18 -20.65 9.96
N ALA A 231 -1.14 -20.64 10.07
CA ALA A 231 -1.93 -21.83 10.42
C ALA A 231 -2.88 -22.29 9.31
N ASP A 232 -3.29 -21.40 8.40
CA ASP A 232 -4.20 -21.79 7.31
C ASP A 232 -3.50 -22.71 6.31
N SER A 233 -3.98 -23.96 6.20
CA SER A 233 -3.38 -25.01 5.37
C SER A 233 -3.29 -24.67 3.88
N ARG A 234 -4.11 -23.74 3.39
CA ARG A 234 -4.04 -23.26 1.99
C ARG A 234 -2.74 -22.52 1.71
N PHE A 235 -2.20 -21.83 2.73
CA PHE A 235 -1.05 -20.94 2.65
C PHE A 235 0.20 -21.46 3.37
N VAL A 236 0.20 -22.73 3.75
CA VAL A 236 1.39 -23.46 4.25
C VAL A 236 1.82 -24.47 3.18
N LYS A 237 3.01 -24.27 2.59
CA LYS A 237 3.58 -25.14 1.55
C LYS A 237 4.81 -25.87 2.09
N SER A 238 4.82 -27.18 2.02
CA SER A 238 5.94 -28.02 2.49
C SER A 238 6.34 -27.72 3.96
N GLY A 239 5.37 -27.29 4.79
CA GLY A 239 5.62 -26.92 6.19
C GLY A 239 6.15 -25.52 6.38
N VAL A 240 6.24 -24.70 5.32
CA VAL A 240 6.65 -23.28 5.36
C VAL A 240 5.40 -22.42 5.25
N SER A 241 5.13 -21.59 6.22
CA SER A 241 4.06 -20.60 6.16
C SER A 241 4.46 -19.40 5.30
N VAL A 242 3.47 -18.60 4.84
CA VAL A 242 3.78 -17.37 4.10
C VAL A 242 4.56 -16.35 4.94
N VAL A 243 4.40 -16.35 6.27
CA VAL A 243 5.20 -15.52 7.19
C VAL A 243 6.64 -16.01 7.26
N ASP A 244 6.87 -17.33 7.37
CA ASP A 244 8.22 -17.90 7.31
C ASP A 244 8.89 -17.62 5.96
N ALA A 245 8.14 -17.71 4.88
CA ALA A 245 8.62 -17.41 3.52
C ALA A 245 9.05 -15.93 3.39
N LEU A 246 8.26 -14.99 3.92
CA LEU A 246 8.66 -13.57 3.98
C LEU A 246 9.95 -13.40 4.78
N CYS A 247 10.08 -14.08 5.91
CA CYS A 247 11.32 -14.02 6.73
C CYS A 247 12.55 -14.53 5.96
N GLY A 248 12.39 -15.35 4.92
CA GLY A 248 13.46 -15.77 4.02
C GLY A 248 14.12 -14.62 3.24
N PHE A 249 13.42 -13.52 3.02
CA PHE A 249 13.96 -12.31 2.38
C PHE A 249 14.71 -11.40 3.35
N TYR A 250 14.69 -11.69 4.65
CA TYR A 250 15.37 -10.85 5.63
C TYR A 250 16.89 -10.84 5.43
N VAL A 251 17.47 -9.65 5.49
CA VAL A 251 18.92 -9.41 5.46
C VAL A 251 19.41 -9.11 6.88
N THR A 252 20.40 -9.84 7.33
CA THR A 252 20.97 -9.64 8.67
C THR A 252 21.44 -8.20 8.86
N GLY A 253 20.99 -7.57 9.93
CA GLY A 253 21.24 -6.16 10.20
C GLY A 253 20.02 -5.26 9.99
N GLY A 254 18.92 -5.80 9.53
CA GLY A 254 17.61 -5.15 9.44
C GLY A 254 17.18 -4.83 8.02
N GLY A 255 15.93 -5.17 7.70
CA GLY A 255 15.28 -4.96 6.42
C GLY A 255 15.20 -6.19 5.54
N PHE A 256 14.54 -6.04 4.40
CA PHE A 256 14.28 -7.11 3.45
C PHE A 256 14.90 -6.77 2.09
N ARG A 257 15.31 -7.81 1.36
CA ARG A 257 15.69 -7.72 -0.06
C ARG A 257 14.45 -7.89 -0.94
N HIS A 258 14.47 -7.35 -2.14
CA HIS A 258 13.39 -7.48 -3.11
C HIS A 258 13.26 -8.94 -3.58
N LEU A 259 14.31 -9.50 -4.17
CA LEU A 259 14.36 -10.89 -4.65
C LEU A 259 15.26 -11.74 -3.76
N MET A 260 15.03 -13.07 -3.73
CA MET A 260 15.87 -14.00 -2.98
C MET A 260 17.35 -14.00 -3.46
N ALA A 261 17.58 -13.67 -4.72
CA ALA A 261 18.93 -13.57 -5.29
C ALA A 261 19.69 -12.31 -4.86
N ASP A 262 19.00 -11.27 -4.39
CA ASP A 262 19.60 -10.02 -3.99
C ASP A 262 20.40 -10.17 -2.69
N LYS A 263 21.43 -9.36 -2.55
CA LYS A 263 22.32 -9.40 -1.37
C LYS A 263 22.16 -8.18 -0.47
N THR A 264 21.48 -7.16 -0.95
CA THR A 264 21.30 -5.88 -0.27
C THR A 264 19.86 -5.69 0.16
N VAL A 265 19.68 -4.87 1.20
CA VAL A 265 18.37 -4.42 1.64
C VAL A 265 17.77 -3.52 0.58
N ASP A 266 16.51 -3.76 0.24
CA ASP A 266 15.67 -2.89 -0.58
C ASP A 266 14.73 -2.07 0.31
N GLY A 267 14.49 -0.80 -0.04
CA GLY A 267 13.68 0.10 0.76
C GLY A 267 12.21 -0.29 0.75
N MET A 268 11.65 -0.55 -0.42
CA MET A 268 10.23 -0.91 -0.58
C MET A 268 9.93 -2.27 0.02
N ALA A 269 10.76 -3.27 -0.26
CA ALA A 269 10.66 -4.59 0.35
C ALA A 269 10.69 -4.52 1.88
N THR A 270 11.54 -3.63 2.43
CA THR A 270 11.65 -3.44 3.88
C THR A 270 10.38 -2.84 4.48
N GLU A 271 9.84 -1.79 3.88
CA GLU A 271 8.62 -1.14 4.37
C GLU A 271 7.42 -2.08 4.27
N GLN A 272 7.25 -2.75 3.12
CA GLN A 272 6.16 -3.69 2.91
C GLN A 272 6.29 -4.93 3.78
N GLY A 273 7.47 -5.52 3.88
CA GLY A 273 7.73 -6.64 4.78
C GLY A 273 7.46 -6.27 6.24
N TYR A 274 7.87 -5.08 6.65
CA TYR A 274 7.66 -4.63 8.03
C TYR A 274 6.17 -4.41 8.35
N TYR A 275 5.41 -3.70 7.52
CA TYR A 275 4.00 -3.52 7.81
C TYR A 275 3.20 -4.82 7.68
N ALA A 276 3.62 -5.77 6.83
CA ALA A 276 3.01 -7.09 6.79
C ALA A 276 3.24 -7.87 8.09
N LEU A 277 4.44 -7.81 8.66
CA LEU A 277 4.69 -8.36 9.99
C LEU A 277 3.89 -7.63 11.08
N ALA A 278 3.76 -6.29 10.99
CA ALA A 278 2.89 -5.55 11.90
C ALA A 278 1.43 -6.01 11.79
N ALA A 279 0.92 -6.26 10.58
CA ALA A 279 -0.42 -6.81 10.37
C ALA A 279 -0.59 -8.19 11.04
N TYR A 280 0.41 -9.08 10.90
CA TYR A 280 0.42 -10.37 11.55
C TYR A 280 0.43 -10.24 13.10
N TYR A 281 1.30 -9.41 13.66
CA TYR A 281 1.33 -9.21 15.11
C TYR A 281 0.07 -8.53 15.65
N ARG A 282 -0.59 -7.69 14.87
CA ARG A 282 -1.88 -7.12 15.23
C ARG A 282 -2.97 -8.20 15.29
N LEU A 283 -3.01 -9.10 14.30
CA LEU A 283 -3.93 -10.23 14.29
C LEU A 283 -3.73 -11.12 15.54
N THR A 284 -2.49 -11.53 15.82
CA THR A 284 -2.20 -12.41 16.98
C THR A 284 -2.48 -11.73 18.31
N ALA A 285 -2.43 -10.40 18.37
CA ALA A 285 -2.78 -9.60 19.53
C ALA A 285 -4.27 -9.22 19.59
N SER A 286 -5.12 -9.75 18.69
CA SER A 286 -6.55 -9.42 18.59
C SER A 286 -6.83 -7.91 18.47
N LYS A 287 -5.95 -7.19 17.76
CA LYS A 287 -6.12 -5.78 17.42
C LYS A 287 -6.82 -5.64 16.07
N THR A 288 -7.28 -4.43 15.76
CA THR A 288 -7.82 -4.10 14.42
C THR A 288 -6.78 -4.39 13.33
N SER A 289 -7.24 -4.68 12.10
CA SER A 289 -6.33 -4.97 10.98
C SER A 289 -5.42 -3.78 10.64
N LEU A 290 -4.47 -3.97 9.73
CA LEU A 290 -3.46 -2.93 9.40
C LEU A 290 -4.12 -1.61 9.00
N TYR A 291 -5.15 -1.66 8.16
CA TYR A 291 -5.83 -0.48 7.61
C TYR A 291 -7.13 -0.10 8.35
N ASP A 292 -7.61 -0.92 9.26
CA ASP A 292 -8.67 -0.51 10.19
C ASP A 292 -8.04 0.27 11.35
N MET A 293 -8.14 1.57 11.26
CA MET A 293 -7.55 2.53 12.20
C MET A 293 -8.61 3.13 13.15
N SER A 294 -9.73 2.44 13.36
CA SER A 294 -10.74 2.81 14.35
C SER A 294 -10.18 2.87 15.79
N ASP A 295 -9.04 2.22 16.02
CA ASP A 295 -8.27 2.25 17.27
C ASP A 295 -7.30 3.45 17.38
N VAL A 296 -7.24 4.32 16.37
CA VAL A 296 -6.39 5.50 16.38
C VAL A 296 -7.19 6.74 16.79
N THR A 297 -6.66 7.50 17.73
CA THR A 297 -7.26 8.80 18.11
C THR A 297 -6.74 9.89 17.18
N ILE A 298 -7.64 10.54 16.45
CA ILE A 298 -7.29 11.68 15.59
C ILE A 298 -7.21 12.95 16.44
N THR A 299 -6.07 13.62 16.37
CA THR A 299 -5.87 14.91 17.01
C THR A 299 -6.33 16.02 16.06
N VAL A 300 -7.49 16.60 16.34
CA VAL A 300 -7.99 17.75 15.60
C VAL A 300 -7.16 18.98 15.99
N THR A 301 -6.48 19.58 15.01
CA THR A 301 -5.81 20.85 15.20
C THR A 301 -6.88 21.96 15.10
N PRO A 302 -7.12 22.75 16.15
CA PRO A 302 -8.04 23.89 16.03
C PRO A 302 -7.54 24.83 14.93
N ASP A 303 -8.46 25.41 14.14
CA ASP A 303 -8.17 26.39 13.11
C ASP A 303 -7.25 27.49 13.69
N GLN A 304 -5.98 27.47 13.32
CA GLN A 304 -5.15 28.66 13.50
C GLN A 304 -5.66 29.70 12.49
N PRO A 305 -5.97 30.91 12.94
CA PRO A 305 -6.30 31.99 12.01
C PRO A 305 -5.20 32.10 10.98
N ALA A 306 -5.57 32.11 9.69
CA ALA A 306 -4.64 32.23 8.58
C ALA A 306 -3.68 33.41 8.89
N THR A 307 -2.39 33.10 9.00
CA THR A 307 -1.35 34.11 9.11
C THR A 307 -1.43 34.94 7.82
N PRO A 308 -1.57 36.30 7.90
CA PRO A 308 -1.63 37.12 6.69
C PRO A 308 -0.42 36.85 5.81
N ASP A 309 -0.64 36.66 4.52
CA ASP A 309 0.39 36.45 3.50
C ASP A 309 1.58 37.37 3.70
N GLN A 310 2.74 36.84 4.02
CA GLN A 310 3.96 37.59 3.87
C GLN A 310 4.19 37.82 2.37
N PRO A 311 4.51 39.06 1.94
CA PRO A 311 4.76 39.35 0.54
C PRO A 311 5.89 38.48 0.02
N ALA A 312 5.65 37.84 -1.14
CA ALA A 312 6.56 36.94 -1.82
C ALA A 312 7.95 37.56 -1.97
N LYS A 313 8.98 36.86 -1.50
CA LYS A 313 10.37 37.18 -1.86
C LYS A 313 10.55 36.94 -3.37
N PRO A 314 11.35 37.80 -4.06
CA PRO A 314 11.61 37.62 -5.49
C PRO A 314 12.27 36.28 -5.79
N ASP A 315 11.82 35.65 -6.88
CA ASP A 315 12.31 34.37 -7.40
C ASP A 315 13.84 34.35 -7.56
N ALA A 316 14.47 33.37 -6.94
CA ALA A 316 15.82 32.97 -7.29
C ALA A 316 15.80 32.13 -8.59
N PRO A 317 16.83 32.18 -9.44
CA PRO A 317 16.84 31.49 -10.75
C PRO A 317 16.67 29.99 -10.58
N ARG A 318 15.77 29.39 -11.35
CA ARG A 318 15.56 27.95 -11.45
C ARG A 318 16.82 27.29 -11.98
N THR A 319 17.53 26.55 -11.13
CA THR A 319 18.41 25.47 -11.57
C THR A 319 17.58 24.20 -11.61
N GLY A 320 17.54 23.55 -12.80
CA GLY A 320 16.74 22.37 -13.02
C GLY A 320 17.16 21.24 -12.08
N ASP A 321 16.22 20.73 -11.31
CA ASP A 321 16.35 19.49 -10.58
C ASP A 321 15.50 18.41 -11.28
N GLU A 322 16.21 17.54 -12.00
CA GLU A 322 15.64 16.33 -12.58
C GLU A 322 15.57 15.26 -11.47
N SER A 323 14.57 15.37 -10.60
CA SER A 323 14.21 14.24 -9.74
C SER A 323 13.72 13.07 -10.58
N PRO A 324 14.15 11.82 -10.34
CA PRO A 324 13.87 10.68 -11.22
C PRO A 324 12.42 10.22 -11.12
N VAL A 325 11.53 10.93 -11.83
CA VAL A 325 10.15 10.48 -12.15
C VAL A 325 10.16 9.14 -12.92
N LEU A 326 11.33 8.73 -13.41
CA LEU A 326 11.53 7.53 -14.23
C LEU A 326 11.44 6.20 -13.46
N VAL A 327 11.59 6.19 -12.13
CA VAL A 327 11.57 4.93 -11.35
C VAL A 327 10.15 4.38 -11.22
N TRP A 328 9.13 5.22 -11.14
CA TRP A 328 7.72 4.79 -11.01
C TRP A 328 7.03 4.47 -12.33
N MET A 329 7.50 5.05 -13.45
CA MET A 329 7.10 4.57 -14.79
C MET A 329 7.84 3.30 -15.19
N GLY A 330 8.95 2.96 -14.55
CA GLY A 330 9.74 1.77 -14.82
C GLY A 330 9.01 0.47 -14.42
N MET A 331 8.25 0.44 -13.35
CA MET A 331 7.56 -0.79 -12.93
C MET A 331 6.31 -1.08 -13.79
N ALA A 332 5.56 -0.06 -14.21
CA ALA A 332 4.51 -0.25 -15.20
C ALA A 332 5.05 -0.53 -16.62
N ALA A 333 6.26 -0.02 -16.97
CA ALA A 333 6.90 -0.23 -18.27
C ALA A 333 7.65 -1.56 -18.34
N LEU A 334 8.16 -2.11 -17.23
CA LEU A 334 8.81 -3.43 -17.21
C LEU A 334 7.79 -4.56 -17.37
N ALA A 335 6.58 -4.44 -16.81
CA ALA A 335 5.49 -5.36 -17.10
C ALA A 335 5.10 -5.34 -18.59
N GLY A 336 5.04 -4.15 -19.22
CA GLY A 336 4.76 -4.00 -20.66
C GLY A 336 5.89 -4.54 -21.56
N ALA A 337 7.14 -4.37 -21.18
CA ALA A 337 8.29 -4.84 -21.96
C ALA A 337 8.47 -6.36 -21.88
N ALA A 338 8.20 -6.98 -20.73
CA ALA A 338 8.22 -8.43 -20.58
C ALA A 338 7.14 -9.12 -21.44
N VAL A 339 5.93 -8.54 -21.51
CA VAL A 339 4.84 -9.02 -22.37
C VAL A 339 5.21 -8.94 -23.86
N LEU A 340 5.83 -7.82 -24.30
CA LEU A 340 6.28 -7.66 -25.68
C LEU A 340 7.43 -8.61 -26.06
N LEU A 341 8.33 -8.92 -25.15
CA LEU A 341 9.43 -9.87 -25.38
C LEU A 341 8.93 -11.31 -25.44
N MET A 342 7.94 -11.71 -24.64
CA MET A 342 7.32 -13.02 -24.70
C MET A 342 6.47 -13.23 -25.97
N GLN A 343 5.76 -12.20 -26.42
CA GLN A 343 5.01 -12.24 -27.69
C GLN A 343 5.93 -12.35 -28.91
N ASN A 344 7.09 -11.70 -28.90
CA ASN A 344 8.07 -11.82 -29.98
C ASN A 344 8.82 -13.16 -30.02
N LYS A 345 9.00 -13.84 -28.88
CA LYS A 345 9.54 -15.21 -28.86
C LYS A 345 8.56 -16.25 -29.41
N LYS A 346 7.25 -16.10 -29.18
CA LYS A 346 6.23 -16.98 -29.76
C LYS A 346 6.02 -16.84 -31.27
N LYS A 347 6.46 -15.72 -31.88
CA LYS A 347 6.37 -15.50 -33.34
C LYS A 347 7.62 -15.99 -34.09
N ARG A 348 8.68 -16.44 -33.39
CA ARG A 348 9.93 -16.92 -34.00
C ARG A 348 10.22 -18.42 -33.74
N ALA A 349 9.30 -19.13 -33.08
CA ALA A 349 9.22 -20.56 -32.96
C ALA A 349 8.04 -21.12 -33.79
#